data_27006717975893a6c21c01cee39c66e5
#
_entry.id   27006717975893a6c21c01cee39c66e5
#
_cell.length_a   1.000
_cell.length_b   1.000
_cell.length_c   1.000
_cell.angle_alpha   90.00
_cell.angle_beta   90.00
_cell.angle_gamma   90.00
#
_symmetry.space_group_name_H-M   'P 1'
#
loop_
_entity.id
_entity.type
_entity.pdbx_description
1 polymer ?
#
loop_
_entity_poly.entity_id
_entity_poly.type
_entity_poly.pdbx_seq_one_letter_code
_entity_poly.pdbx_strand_id
1 'polypeptide(L)'
;YIWIRSGSLTAGNSTNPFGYKLTILVEGSSSDPTYVIDPSLAARKCIVVTGRLSLYGVAPETTSTRLTSKAAAGDTTITVDQLQGWAAGDSIVIAPSFSNGYQFERAEIQSISGNTLTLTQPLNFTHYGEATTITTSIGGLDMRATVGHMTRSIKIVSNDSDAGWGFRLVTYNMDDASVARNGRVAL
;
A
#
# COMPACT_ATOMS: atom_id res chain seq x y z
N TYR A 1 -5.26 -8.77 -20.30
CA TYR A 1 -3.90 -8.85 -19.75
C TYR A 1 -2.99 -7.76 -20.29
N ILE A 2 -1.93 -7.45 -19.55
CA ILE A 2 -0.84 -6.57 -19.98
C ILE A 2 0.44 -7.40 -20.01
N TRP A 3 1.16 -7.39 -21.14
CA TRP A 3 2.43 -8.08 -21.24
C TRP A 3 3.55 -7.10 -21.66
N ILE A 4 4.43 -6.82 -20.73
CA ILE A 4 5.64 -6.01 -20.96
C ILE A 4 6.75 -6.98 -21.37
N ARG A 5 6.81 -7.24 -22.68
CA ARG A 5 7.64 -8.34 -23.24
C ARG A 5 9.14 -8.01 -23.27
N SER A 6 9.50 -6.94 -23.93
CA SER A 6 10.92 -6.58 -24.18
C SER A 6 11.22 -5.10 -24.02
N GLY A 7 10.19 -4.32 -23.76
CA GLY A 7 10.29 -2.87 -23.53
C GLY A 7 10.21 -2.54 -22.04
N SER A 8 9.91 -1.29 -21.77
CA SER A 8 9.68 -0.81 -20.42
C SER A 8 8.37 -0.02 -20.32
N LEU A 9 7.64 -0.21 -19.24
CA LEU A 9 6.59 0.69 -18.79
C LEU A 9 7.13 1.46 -17.59
N THR A 10 7.28 2.78 -17.72
CA THR A 10 7.92 3.62 -16.73
C THR A 10 7.04 4.81 -16.36
N ALA A 11 6.85 5.05 -15.07
CA ALA A 11 6.23 6.26 -14.53
C ALA A 11 7.12 6.80 -13.41
N GLY A 12 7.82 7.91 -13.68
CA GLY A 12 8.82 8.50 -12.79
C GLY A 12 10.11 7.68 -12.65
N ASN A 13 10.97 8.13 -11.76
CA ASN A 13 12.19 7.43 -11.34
C ASN A 13 12.55 7.84 -9.89
N SER A 14 13.60 7.28 -9.33
CA SER A 14 13.99 7.52 -7.92
C SER A 14 14.34 8.99 -7.60
N THR A 15 14.79 9.77 -8.59
CA THR A 15 15.15 11.20 -8.41
C THR A 15 14.05 12.17 -8.84
N ASN A 16 13.14 11.71 -9.71
CA ASN A 16 12.00 12.47 -10.20
C ASN A 16 10.74 11.59 -10.21
N PRO A 17 10.07 11.45 -9.05
CA PRO A 17 8.86 10.65 -8.95
C PRO A 17 7.73 11.19 -9.82
N PHE A 18 6.83 10.29 -10.24
CA PHE A 18 5.64 10.66 -11.02
C PHE A 18 4.65 11.42 -10.13
N GLY A 19 4.50 12.72 -10.37
CA GLY A 19 3.78 13.68 -9.52
C GLY A 19 2.25 13.65 -9.67
N TYR A 20 1.71 12.80 -10.53
CA TYR A 20 0.26 12.71 -10.78
C TYR A 20 -0.32 11.40 -10.28
N LYS A 21 -1.65 11.33 -10.20
CA LYS A 21 -2.36 10.08 -9.91
C LYS A 21 -2.37 9.19 -11.15
N LEU A 22 -1.88 7.95 -11.02
CA LEU A 22 -1.94 6.92 -12.04
C LEU A 22 -2.67 5.70 -11.48
N THR A 23 -3.71 5.28 -12.17
CA THR A 23 -4.39 4.02 -11.84
C THR A 23 -4.32 3.08 -13.04
N ILE A 24 -3.72 1.92 -12.85
CA ILE A 24 -3.74 0.82 -13.83
C ILE A 24 -4.85 -0.12 -13.38
N LEU A 25 -5.96 -0.12 -14.13
CA LEU A 25 -7.08 -1.01 -13.86
C LEU A 25 -6.90 -2.30 -14.67
N VAL A 26 -6.84 -3.43 -13.97
CA VAL A 26 -6.78 -4.75 -14.59
C VAL A 26 -8.16 -5.38 -14.51
N GLU A 27 -8.88 -5.37 -15.62
CA GLU A 27 -10.22 -5.93 -15.74
C GLU A 27 -10.18 -7.40 -16.17
N GLY A 28 -11.27 -8.11 -15.88
CA GLY A 28 -11.47 -9.50 -16.24
C GLY A 28 -12.13 -10.31 -15.13
N SER A 29 -12.52 -11.53 -15.46
CA SER A 29 -13.20 -12.46 -14.57
C SER A 29 -12.51 -13.83 -14.50
N SER A 30 -12.94 -14.67 -13.56
CA SER A 30 -12.45 -16.06 -13.43
C SER A 30 -12.85 -16.93 -14.62
N SER A 31 -13.88 -16.51 -15.36
CA SER A 31 -14.38 -17.21 -16.57
C SER A 31 -13.69 -16.79 -17.86
N ASP A 32 -12.88 -15.74 -17.84
CA ASP A 32 -12.19 -15.27 -19.04
C ASP A 32 -11.20 -16.32 -19.58
N PRO A 33 -10.90 -16.27 -20.88
CA PRO A 33 -9.91 -17.17 -21.47
C PRO A 33 -8.55 -17.07 -20.80
N THR A 34 -7.90 -18.20 -20.63
CA THR A 34 -6.52 -18.26 -20.16
C THR A 34 -5.57 -17.92 -21.31
N TYR A 35 -4.69 -16.96 -21.09
CA TYR A 35 -3.63 -16.61 -22.03
C TYR A 35 -2.37 -17.42 -21.72
N VAL A 36 -1.89 -18.16 -22.71
CA VAL A 36 -0.64 -18.92 -22.60
C VAL A 36 0.47 -17.99 -23.11
N ILE A 37 1.36 -17.60 -22.21
CA ILE A 37 2.49 -16.71 -22.48
C ILE A 37 3.71 -17.52 -22.86
N ASP A 38 3.86 -18.66 -22.18
CA ASP A 38 4.90 -19.67 -22.33
C ASP A 38 4.28 -21.02 -21.93
N PRO A 39 4.80 -22.19 -22.39
CA PRO A 39 4.26 -23.49 -21.98
C PRO A 39 4.16 -23.71 -20.47
N SER A 40 5.00 -23.02 -19.71
CA SER A 40 5.01 -23.07 -18.24
C SER A 40 4.22 -21.96 -17.57
N LEU A 41 3.74 -20.95 -18.32
CA LEU A 41 3.05 -19.77 -17.82
C LEU A 41 1.76 -19.51 -18.57
N ALA A 42 0.66 -19.87 -17.95
CA ALA A 42 -0.68 -19.52 -18.39
C ALA A 42 -1.39 -18.70 -17.32
N ALA A 43 -2.00 -17.59 -17.66
CA ALA A 43 -2.65 -16.71 -16.71
C ALA A 43 -3.87 -15.99 -17.32
N ARG A 44 -4.80 -15.65 -16.41
CA ARG A 44 -5.95 -14.78 -16.68
C ARG A 44 -5.75 -13.50 -15.87
N LYS A 45 -6.34 -12.39 -16.31
CA LYS A 45 -6.34 -11.12 -15.55
C LYS A 45 -4.98 -10.84 -14.91
N CYS A 46 -3.96 -10.63 -15.75
CA CYS A 46 -2.58 -10.56 -15.29
C CYS A 46 -1.80 -9.41 -15.93
N ILE A 47 -0.77 -8.98 -15.22
CA ILE A 47 0.35 -8.20 -15.75
C ILE A 47 1.57 -9.11 -15.76
N VAL A 48 2.14 -9.33 -16.92
CA VAL A 48 3.36 -10.14 -17.08
C VAL A 48 4.51 -9.26 -17.48
N VAL A 49 5.61 -9.38 -16.77
CA VAL A 49 6.81 -8.58 -16.98
C VAL A 49 7.97 -9.49 -17.32
N THR A 50 8.31 -9.55 -18.60
CA THR A 50 9.56 -10.16 -19.11
C THR A 50 10.56 -9.09 -19.55
N GLY A 51 10.10 -7.82 -19.61
CA GLY A 51 10.90 -6.62 -19.77
C GLY A 51 11.07 -5.87 -18.45
N ARG A 52 10.68 -4.58 -18.41
CA ARG A 52 10.83 -3.74 -17.21
C ARG A 52 9.54 -3.00 -16.88
N LEU A 53 9.11 -3.08 -15.62
CA LEU A 53 8.08 -2.23 -15.03
C LEU A 53 8.74 -1.35 -13.96
N SER A 54 8.65 -0.01 -14.09
CA SER A 54 9.24 0.94 -13.16
C SER A 54 8.19 2.00 -12.79
N LEU A 55 7.69 1.93 -11.57
CA LEU A 55 6.63 2.81 -11.08
C LEU A 55 7.11 3.50 -9.79
N TYR A 56 7.46 4.77 -9.92
CA TYR A 56 7.94 5.60 -8.81
C TYR A 56 6.93 6.72 -8.59
N GLY A 57 6.03 6.52 -7.63
CA GLY A 57 5.08 7.53 -7.21
C GLY A 57 5.66 8.46 -6.13
N VAL A 58 5.00 9.60 -5.92
CA VAL A 58 5.30 10.46 -4.78
C VAL A 58 4.87 9.76 -3.50
N ALA A 59 5.78 9.65 -2.55
CA ALA A 59 5.52 9.16 -1.21
C ALA A 59 5.68 10.31 -0.19
N PRO A 60 4.92 10.34 0.91
CA PRO A 60 5.18 11.29 1.98
C PRO A 60 6.53 10.97 2.64
N GLU A 61 7.16 11.98 3.23
CA GLU A 61 8.41 11.80 3.97
C GLU A 61 8.20 10.87 5.18
N THR A 62 7.07 11.04 5.88
CA THR A 62 6.65 10.12 6.95
C THR A 62 5.67 9.10 6.38
N THR A 63 6.07 7.83 6.28
CA THR A 63 5.20 6.75 5.80
C THR A 63 4.43 6.07 6.93
N SER A 64 4.94 6.14 8.16
CA SER A 64 4.29 5.64 9.36
C SER A 64 4.75 6.41 10.59
N THR A 65 3.89 6.48 11.59
CA THR A 65 4.10 7.18 12.86
C THR A 65 3.43 6.40 13.99
N ARG A 66 3.49 6.90 15.21
CA ARG A 66 2.84 6.28 16.37
C ARG A 66 1.91 7.26 17.06
N LEU A 67 0.84 6.75 17.68
CA LEU A 67 -0.01 7.54 18.56
C LEU A 67 0.81 8.09 19.72
N THR A 68 0.50 9.31 20.17
CA THR A 68 1.10 9.93 21.37
C THR A 68 0.16 9.96 22.56
N SER A 69 -1.13 9.66 22.35
CA SER A 69 -2.15 9.55 23.37
C SER A 69 -3.12 8.43 23.00
N LYS A 70 -3.82 7.90 24.00
CA LYS A 70 -4.90 6.92 23.79
C LYS A 70 -5.94 7.51 22.85
N ALA A 71 -6.33 6.76 21.84
CA ALA A 71 -7.46 7.04 20.98
C ALA A 71 -8.60 6.06 21.35
N ALA A 72 -9.68 6.58 21.91
CA ALA A 72 -10.81 5.76 22.34
C ALA A 72 -11.79 5.48 21.19
N ALA A 73 -12.53 4.38 21.28
CA ALA A 73 -13.67 4.16 20.40
C ALA A 73 -14.65 5.35 20.51
N GLY A 74 -15.09 5.87 19.37
CA GLY A 74 -15.92 7.07 19.27
C GLY A 74 -15.13 8.37 19.05
N ASP A 75 -13.81 8.38 19.25
CA ASP A 75 -13.01 9.58 18.99
C ASP A 75 -12.92 9.85 17.49
N THR A 76 -12.97 11.12 17.12
CA THR A 76 -12.74 11.61 15.75
C THR A 76 -11.39 12.31 15.60
N THR A 77 -10.58 12.36 16.68
CA THR A 77 -9.26 12.98 16.66
C THR A 77 -8.23 12.04 17.21
N ILE A 78 -7.05 12.01 16.58
CA ILE A 78 -5.88 11.28 17.08
C ILE A 78 -4.65 12.19 17.02
N THR A 79 -3.73 11.98 17.95
CA THR A 79 -2.44 12.70 17.97
C THR A 79 -1.29 11.73 17.74
N VAL A 80 -0.34 12.11 16.89
CA VAL A 80 0.78 11.28 16.47
C VAL A 80 2.12 11.94 16.75
N ASP A 81 3.23 11.16 16.75
CA ASP A 81 4.57 11.68 17.01
C ASP A 81 5.00 12.70 15.95
N GLN A 82 4.86 12.34 14.69
CA GLN A 82 5.26 13.19 13.57
C GLN A 82 4.48 12.80 12.31
N LEU A 83 4.27 13.78 11.46
CA LEU A 83 3.73 13.58 10.13
C LEU A 83 4.29 14.64 9.18
N GLN A 84 4.87 14.20 8.08
CA GLN A 84 5.38 15.09 7.04
C GLN A 84 4.91 14.58 5.69
N GLY A 85 4.31 15.50 4.90
CA GLY A 85 3.75 15.18 3.60
C GLY A 85 2.37 14.51 3.63
N TRP A 86 1.65 14.53 4.79
CA TRP A 86 0.27 14.08 4.88
C TRP A 86 -0.67 15.26 4.66
N ALA A 87 -1.84 14.98 4.09
CA ALA A 87 -2.85 16.00 3.76
C ALA A 87 -4.27 15.54 4.09
N ALA A 88 -5.20 16.49 4.14
CA ALA A 88 -6.62 16.19 4.17
C ALA A 88 -7.02 15.36 2.93
N GLY A 89 -7.86 14.36 3.11
CA GLY A 89 -8.25 13.38 2.08
C GLY A 89 -7.30 12.16 1.99
N ASP A 90 -6.20 12.13 2.76
CA ASP A 90 -5.36 10.95 2.81
C ASP A 90 -6.01 9.82 3.62
N SER A 91 -5.82 8.61 3.15
CA SER A 91 -6.23 7.39 3.85
C SER A 91 -5.10 6.91 4.74
N ILE A 92 -5.44 6.53 5.96
CA ILE A 92 -4.53 5.97 6.95
C ILE A 92 -5.04 4.62 7.46
N VAL A 93 -4.15 3.85 8.06
CA VAL A 93 -4.49 2.65 8.82
C VAL A 93 -3.93 2.78 10.23
N ILE A 94 -4.73 2.47 11.23
CA ILE A 94 -4.33 2.41 12.63
C ILE A 94 -4.20 0.94 13.00
N ALA A 95 -3.01 0.54 13.43
CA ALA A 95 -2.75 -0.85 13.81
C ALA A 95 -3.45 -1.20 15.12
N PRO A 96 -3.86 -2.46 15.32
CA PRO A 96 -4.38 -2.91 16.60
C PRO A 96 -3.29 -2.81 17.67
N SER A 97 -3.69 -2.48 18.87
CA SER A 97 -2.80 -2.36 20.04
C SER A 97 -3.19 -3.29 21.20
N PHE A 98 -4.19 -4.13 20.98
CA PHE A 98 -4.66 -5.16 21.89
C PHE A 98 -4.50 -6.55 21.27
N SER A 99 -4.84 -7.59 22.03
CA SER A 99 -4.67 -9.00 21.63
C SER A 99 -5.48 -9.41 20.38
N ASN A 100 -6.50 -8.65 20.00
CA ASN A 100 -7.30 -8.92 18.80
C ASN A 100 -6.72 -8.19 17.58
N GLY A 101 -6.00 -8.90 16.72
CA GLY A 101 -5.40 -8.36 15.49
C GLY A 101 -6.40 -7.86 14.46
N TYR A 102 -7.69 -8.21 14.57
CA TYR A 102 -8.74 -7.71 13.68
C TYR A 102 -9.26 -6.31 14.04
N GLN A 103 -8.75 -5.70 15.11
CA GLN A 103 -9.09 -4.33 15.52
C GLN A 103 -8.24 -3.27 14.83
N PHE A 104 -7.68 -3.55 13.65
CA PHE A 104 -7.13 -2.49 12.81
C PHE A 104 -8.25 -1.67 12.19
N GLU A 105 -8.00 -0.38 11.98
CA GLU A 105 -8.98 0.52 11.36
C GLU A 105 -8.38 1.28 10.19
N ARG A 106 -9.19 1.51 9.17
CA ARG A 106 -8.90 2.47 8.11
C ARG A 106 -9.71 3.72 8.37
N ALA A 107 -9.07 4.86 8.24
CA ALA A 107 -9.68 6.16 8.39
C ALA A 107 -9.22 7.10 7.27
N GLU A 108 -9.98 8.15 7.03
CA GLU A 108 -9.62 9.24 6.14
C GLU A 108 -9.42 10.51 6.96
N ILE A 109 -8.38 11.26 6.63
CA ILE A 109 -8.05 12.52 7.30
C ILE A 109 -8.97 13.62 6.79
N GLN A 110 -9.77 14.21 7.66
CA GLN A 110 -10.59 15.38 7.37
C GLN A 110 -9.77 16.67 7.41
N SER A 111 -8.93 16.82 8.44
CA SER A 111 -8.05 17.98 8.62
C SER A 111 -6.85 17.65 9.49
N ILE A 112 -5.81 18.49 9.42
CA ILE A 112 -4.57 18.37 10.17
C ILE A 112 -4.29 19.68 10.89
N SER A 113 -3.94 19.60 12.18
CA SER A 113 -3.47 20.73 12.98
C SER A 113 -2.27 20.31 13.82
N GLY A 114 -1.05 20.73 13.42
CA GLY A 114 0.18 20.23 14.00
C GLY A 114 0.28 18.70 13.85
N ASN A 115 0.40 17.98 14.95
CA ASN A 115 0.44 16.52 14.98
C ASN A 115 -0.93 15.87 15.30
N THR A 116 -2.00 16.65 15.28
CA THR A 116 -3.38 16.17 15.51
C THR A 116 -4.10 16.00 14.18
N LEU A 117 -4.62 14.82 13.95
CA LEU A 117 -5.44 14.45 12.81
C LEU A 117 -6.90 14.42 13.23
N THR A 118 -7.76 15.14 12.50
CA THR A 118 -9.22 14.96 12.58
C THR A 118 -9.64 13.98 11.50
N LEU A 119 -10.42 12.98 11.87
CA LEU A 119 -10.88 11.91 10.99
C LEU A 119 -12.30 12.21 10.48
N THR A 120 -12.61 11.72 9.29
CA THR A 120 -13.95 11.87 8.69
C THR A 120 -15.03 11.05 9.42
N GLN A 121 -14.62 9.98 10.11
CA GLN A 121 -15.50 9.08 10.86
C GLN A 121 -14.89 8.77 12.23
N PRO A 122 -15.73 8.52 13.26
CA PRO A 122 -15.23 8.11 14.56
C PRO A 122 -14.60 6.72 14.51
N LEU A 123 -13.65 6.48 15.41
CA LEU A 123 -13.02 5.17 15.58
C LEU A 123 -14.02 4.15 16.13
N ASN A 124 -13.93 2.91 15.65
CA ASN A 124 -14.73 1.79 16.16
C ASN A 124 -14.05 1.12 17.35
N PHE A 125 -12.72 1.18 17.44
CA PHE A 125 -11.94 0.51 18.47
C PHE A 125 -11.07 1.51 19.24
N THR A 126 -10.66 1.07 20.43
CA THR A 126 -9.69 1.82 21.23
C THR A 126 -8.28 1.40 20.83
N HIS A 127 -7.40 2.39 20.66
CA HIS A 127 -5.98 2.18 20.34
C HIS A 127 -5.11 2.78 21.44
N TYR A 128 -4.10 2.02 21.83
CA TYR A 128 -3.14 2.45 22.84
C TYR A 128 -2.13 3.43 22.23
N GLY A 129 -1.91 4.56 22.90
CA GLY A 129 -1.01 5.60 22.40
C GLY A 129 -0.14 6.24 23.49
N GLU A 130 -0.23 5.78 24.74
CA GLU A 130 0.57 6.36 25.80
C GLU A 130 2.02 5.87 25.72
N ALA A 131 2.97 6.79 25.85
CA ALA A 131 4.40 6.48 25.86
C ALA A 131 4.84 5.82 27.18
N THR A 132 4.12 4.77 27.59
CA THR A 132 4.52 3.98 28.75
C THR A 132 5.55 2.96 28.28
N THR A 133 6.81 3.23 28.54
CA THR A 133 7.86 2.26 28.30
C THR A 133 7.72 1.12 29.30
N ILE A 134 7.27 -0.04 28.86
CA ILE A 134 7.37 -1.24 29.70
C ILE A 134 8.85 -1.61 29.72
N THR A 135 9.50 -1.31 30.84
CA THR A 135 10.91 -1.67 31.04
C THR A 135 11.00 -3.17 31.25
N THR A 136 11.63 -3.86 30.33
CA THR A 136 11.94 -5.29 30.43
C THR A 136 13.44 -5.47 30.69
N SER A 137 13.87 -6.67 31.05
CA SER A 137 15.29 -7.01 31.23
C SER A 137 16.14 -6.83 29.96
N ILE A 138 15.51 -6.68 28.78
CA ILE A 138 16.16 -6.50 27.47
C ILE A 138 15.94 -5.11 26.87
N GLY A 139 15.36 -4.18 27.63
CA GLY A 139 15.08 -2.81 27.21
C GLY A 139 13.61 -2.44 27.28
N GLY A 140 13.28 -1.21 26.85
CA GLY A 140 11.90 -0.70 26.81
C GLY A 140 11.14 -1.19 25.57
N LEU A 141 9.89 -1.59 25.75
CA LEU A 141 8.99 -1.95 24.66
C LEU A 141 7.97 -0.82 24.43
N ASP A 142 7.93 -0.27 23.22
CA ASP A 142 6.94 0.72 22.82
C ASP A 142 5.70 -0.01 22.25
N MET A 143 4.61 0.03 23.01
CA MET A 143 3.34 -0.65 22.69
C MET A 143 2.34 0.25 21.98
N ARG A 144 2.71 1.49 21.65
CA ARG A 144 1.81 2.44 21.00
C ARG A 144 1.38 1.94 19.63
N ALA A 145 0.11 2.15 19.29
CA ALA A 145 -0.41 1.81 17.98
C ALA A 145 0.34 2.57 16.88
N THR A 146 0.71 1.86 15.84
CA THR A 146 1.29 2.44 14.62
C THR A 146 0.17 2.98 13.74
N VAL A 147 0.39 4.17 13.18
CA VAL A 147 -0.47 4.80 12.18
C VAL A 147 0.29 4.83 10.86
N GLY A 148 -0.20 4.13 9.85
CA GLY A 148 0.42 4.03 8.54
C GLY A 148 -0.30 4.87 7.49
N HIS A 149 0.45 5.58 6.64
CA HIS A 149 -0.09 6.32 5.50
C HIS A 149 -0.38 5.38 4.33
N MET A 150 -1.62 5.37 3.85
CA MET A 150 -2.10 4.43 2.83
C MET A 150 -2.33 5.05 1.45
N THR A 151 -2.38 6.38 1.35
CA THR A 151 -2.53 7.04 0.05
C THR A 151 -1.32 6.80 -0.83
N ARG A 152 -1.56 6.40 -2.06
CA ARG A 152 -0.52 6.20 -3.08
C ARG A 152 -0.92 6.91 -4.36
N SER A 153 0.04 7.59 -5.00
CA SER A 153 -0.18 8.28 -6.29
C SER A 153 -0.30 7.29 -7.44
N ILE A 154 0.41 6.15 -7.37
CA ILE A 154 0.33 5.08 -8.37
C ILE A 154 -0.37 3.87 -7.75
N LYS A 155 -1.40 3.38 -8.43
CA LYS A 155 -2.18 2.20 -7.99
C LYS A 155 -2.34 1.23 -9.14
N ILE A 156 -2.19 -0.06 -8.85
CA ILE A 156 -2.63 -1.14 -9.73
C ILE A 156 -3.81 -1.79 -9.02
N VAL A 157 -4.96 -1.74 -9.64
CA VAL A 157 -6.23 -2.21 -9.04
C VAL A 157 -6.91 -3.20 -9.97
N SER A 158 -7.77 -3.99 -9.38
CA SER A 158 -8.63 -4.95 -10.07
C SER A 158 -10.08 -4.52 -9.93
N ASN A 159 -10.88 -4.72 -10.97
CA ASN A 159 -12.33 -4.66 -10.80
C ASN A 159 -12.82 -5.91 -10.07
N ASP A 160 -13.83 -5.74 -9.22
CA ASP A 160 -14.44 -6.82 -8.41
C ASP A 160 -15.61 -7.50 -9.14
N SER A 161 -15.48 -7.77 -10.45
CA SER A 161 -16.53 -8.50 -11.17
C SER A 161 -16.78 -9.90 -10.62
N ASP A 162 -15.74 -10.51 -10.01
CA ASP A 162 -15.84 -11.77 -9.26
C ASP A 162 -15.31 -11.54 -7.84
N ALA A 163 -16.16 -11.68 -6.83
CA ALA A 163 -15.80 -11.48 -5.43
C ALA A 163 -14.57 -12.33 -5.04
N GLY A 164 -13.51 -11.65 -4.62
CA GLY A 164 -12.25 -12.28 -4.24
C GLY A 164 -11.31 -12.66 -5.39
N TRP A 165 -11.67 -12.39 -6.65
CA TRP A 165 -10.80 -12.63 -7.79
C TRP A 165 -9.97 -11.38 -8.14
N GLY A 166 -8.77 -11.30 -7.61
CA GLY A 166 -7.79 -10.26 -7.89
C GLY A 166 -7.13 -10.40 -9.26
N PHE A 167 -6.04 -9.68 -9.48
CA PHE A 167 -5.15 -9.88 -10.62
C PHE A 167 -3.82 -10.50 -10.18
N ARG A 168 -3.04 -11.00 -11.15
CA ARG A 168 -1.70 -11.54 -10.89
C ARG A 168 -0.66 -10.62 -11.53
N LEU A 169 0.35 -10.23 -10.75
CA LEU A 169 1.58 -9.62 -11.26
C LEU A 169 2.66 -10.69 -11.28
N VAL A 170 3.18 -10.98 -12.46
CA VAL A 170 4.15 -12.07 -12.66
C VAL A 170 5.40 -11.49 -13.31
N THR A 171 6.54 -11.68 -12.67
CA THR A 171 7.86 -11.47 -13.28
C THR A 171 8.39 -12.80 -13.76
N TYR A 172 8.85 -12.87 -15.00
CA TYR A 172 9.30 -14.10 -15.60
C TYR A 172 10.55 -13.87 -16.45
N ASN A 173 11.51 -14.80 -16.32
CA ASN A 173 12.66 -14.84 -17.19
C ASN A 173 12.33 -15.78 -18.37
N MET A 174 12.39 -15.24 -19.58
CA MET A 174 12.32 -16.10 -20.76
C MET A 174 13.73 -16.54 -21.09
N ASP A 175 13.97 -17.85 -21.04
CA ASP A 175 15.19 -18.48 -21.56
C ASP A 175 15.15 -18.50 -23.09
N ASP A 176 15.16 -17.32 -23.68
CA ASP A 176 15.41 -17.17 -25.10
C ASP A 176 16.92 -16.95 -25.28
N ALA A 177 17.60 -17.92 -25.80
CA ALA A 177 19.04 -17.89 -26.03
C ALA A 177 19.50 -16.71 -26.91
N SER A 178 18.58 -16.04 -27.61
CA SER A 178 18.85 -14.85 -28.41
C SER A 178 18.77 -13.54 -27.63
N VAL A 179 18.12 -13.52 -26.44
CA VAL A 179 17.92 -12.30 -25.63
C VAL A 179 17.82 -12.64 -24.15
N ALA A 180 18.92 -12.53 -23.42
CA ALA A 180 18.92 -12.63 -21.95
C ALA A 180 18.05 -11.48 -21.37
N ARG A 181 16.79 -11.76 -21.06
CA ARG A 181 15.83 -10.77 -20.53
C ARG A 181 15.28 -11.26 -19.21
N ASN A 182 15.66 -10.55 -18.19
CA ASN A 182 15.15 -10.77 -16.84
C ASN A 182 14.02 -9.79 -16.56
N GLY A 183 12.84 -10.29 -16.25
CA GLY A 183 11.73 -9.44 -15.83
C GLY A 183 12.09 -8.68 -14.55
N ARG A 184 11.95 -7.35 -14.56
CA ARG A 184 12.27 -6.48 -13.43
C ARG A 184 11.08 -5.61 -13.08
N VAL A 185 10.79 -5.49 -11.79
CA VAL A 185 9.81 -4.56 -11.23
C VAL A 185 10.52 -3.65 -10.25
N ALA A 186 10.31 -2.35 -10.37
CA ALA A 186 10.71 -1.33 -9.40
C ALA A 186 9.47 -0.52 -9.02
N LEU A 187 9.19 -0.43 -7.73
CA LEU A 187 8.02 0.24 -7.14
C LEU A 187 8.47 1.28 -6.13
#